data_82faf445aac97a5b8443742091d8310b
#
_entry.id   82faf445aac97a5b8443742091d8310b
#
_cell.length_a   1.000
_cell.length_b   1.000
_cell.length_c   1.000
_cell.angle_alpha   90.00
_cell.angle_beta   90.00
_cell.angle_gamma   90.00
#
_symmetry.space_group_name_H-M   'P 1'
#
loop_
_entity.id
_entity.type
_entity.pdbx_description
1 polymer ?
#
loop_
_entity_poly.entity_id
_entity_poly.type
_entity_poly.pdbx_seq_one_letter_code
_entity_poly.pdbx_strand_id
1 'polypeptide(L)'
;IKEQQEKKMKAMLEIRRLEEEEEKERKRKFMEEFKRVVVGGGDIALRKINLLIKAQARVDCLSPFFCEGMNSLSRDNYVNLINKSFEPADIKDYSVIIAATDDATVNSSISSIAHDKRIPVNVVDSPALSSFIMPSIVDRSPVIIAVSSAGKAPVLARIIRAKLETVIPSAYGILAEIAGEYRQKVKDRFSKIKDRRAFWEATFSGVIAEKVFSGRINEAKDDIEKQLNDSVEMELGEVYLVGAGPGDPDLLTFKALRLIQQADVVLYDRLVSKGVMDLVRRDSELIYVGKKGGSDKSTRQVDINNQLVELAKSGKRVCRLKGGDPFIFGRGGEEIESLSENGIPFQVVPGITAASGCSSYAGIPLTHRDYSQSCRFVTAHLKNGTTNLPWEEFIIDQQTIVFYMALSGAKYICEKLMEHGMDKDMPIAIIEKGTMPEQKVYISSLIELPDLLEREDIHAPTLMIVGEVVKLNEKLNWYGN
;
A
#
# COMPACT_ATOMS: atom_id res chain seq x y z
N ILE A 1 36.94 27.07 21.73
CA ILE A 1 36.08 27.08 20.51
C ILE A 1 34.94 26.04 20.67
N LYS A 2 35.22 24.77 21.04
CA LYS A 2 34.17 23.74 21.26
C LYS A 2 33.15 24.15 22.33
N GLU A 3 33.60 24.66 23.47
CA GLU A 3 32.72 25.09 24.58
C GLU A 3 31.83 26.27 24.22
N GLN A 4 32.31 27.20 23.38
CA GLN A 4 31.52 28.29 22.85
C GLN A 4 30.48 27.83 21.80
N GLN A 5 30.80 26.83 21.02
CA GLN A 5 29.85 26.22 20.06
C GLN A 5 28.75 25.44 20.79
N GLU A 6 29.09 24.69 21.84
CA GLU A 6 28.08 24.00 22.69
C GLU A 6 27.15 25.00 23.41
N LYS A 7 27.68 26.08 23.95
CA LYS A 7 26.85 27.15 24.57
C LYS A 7 25.92 27.82 23.57
N LYS A 8 26.42 28.10 22.34
CA LYS A 8 25.58 28.64 21.27
C LYS A 8 24.49 27.64 20.83
N MET A 9 24.82 26.38 20.74
CA MET A 9 23.85 25.34 20.36
C MET A 9 22.77 25.16 21.41
N LYS A 10 23.14 25.13 22.72
CA LYS A 10 22.16 25.10 23.82
C LYS A 10 21.25 26.30 23.84
N ALA A 11 21.79 27.50 23.63
CA ALA A 11 20.99 28.72 23.56
C ALA A 11 20.04 28.73 22.36
N MET A 12 20.45 28.24 21.19
CA MET A 12 19.58 28.06 20.01
C MET A 12 18.45 27.07 20.25
N LEU A 13 18.73 25.96 20.92
CA LEU A 13 17.73 24.95 21.26
C LEU A 13 16.70 25.48 22.26
N GLU A 14 17.16 26.29 23.24
CA GLU A 14 16.28 26.96 24.21
C GLU A 14 15.38 27.99 23.55
N ILE A 15 15.93 28.84 22.67
CA ILE A 15 15.14 29.81 21.89
C ILE A 15 14.08 29.08 21.04
N ARG A 16 14.46 28.02 20.35
CA ARG A 16 13.53 27.22 19.53
C ARG A 16 12.41 26.61 20.36
N ARG A 17 12.75 26.12 21.58
CA ARG A 17 11.75 25.58 22.51
C ARG A 17 10.74 26.64 22.95
N LEU A 18 11.23 27.83 23.26
CA LEU A 18 10.38 28.98 23.65
C LEU A 18 9.48 29.42 22.48
N GLU A 19 10.01 29.49 21.26
CA GLU A 19 9.22 29.82 20.06
C GLU A 19 8.12 28.78 19.78
N GLU A 20 8.44 27.49 19.97
CA GLU A 20 7.46 26.40 19.84
C GLU A 20 6.38 26.47 20.94
N GLU A 21 6.75 26.81 22.15
CA GLU A 21 5.81 27.01 23.28
C GLU A 21 4.92 28.23 23.04
N GLU A 22 5.47 29.35 22.56
CA GLU A 22 4.69 30.56 22.21
C GLU A 22 3.73 30.31 21.04
N GLU A 23 4.17 29.54 20.02
CA GLU A 23 3.29 29.17 18.91
C GLU A 23 2.14 28.24 19.36
N LYS A 24 2.43 27.28 20.24
CA LYS A 24 1.40 26.42 20.86
C LYS A 24 0.40 27.24 21.68
N GLU A 25 0.90 28.18 22.48
CA GLU A 25 0.05 29.01 23.30
C GLU A 25 -0.81 29.98 22.44
N ARG A 26 -0.24 30.54 21.37
CA ARG A 26 -0.98 31.35 20.40
C ARG A 26 -2.06 30.56 19.69
N LYS A 27 -1.74 29.30 19.26
CA LYS A 27 -2.73 28.39 18.68
C LYS A 27 -3.83 28.04 19.68
N ARG A 28 -3.47 27.77 20.94
CA ARG A 28 -4.43 27.52 22.03
C ARG A 28 -5.39 28.66 22.21
N LYS A 29 -4.90 29.90 22.37
CA LYS A 29 -5.72 31.11 22.54
C LYS A 29 -6.64 31.32 21.33
N PHE A 30 -6.12 31.19 20.10
CA PHE A 30 -6.92 31.29 18.88
C PHE A 30 -8.04 30.24 18.86
N MET A 31 -7.74 29.01 19.27
CA MET A 31 -8.73 27.91 19.31
C MET A 31 -9.77 28.10 20.43
N GLU A 32 -9.43 28.81 21.54
CA GLU A 32 -10.35 29.17 22.62
C GLU A 32 -11.35 30.26 22.20
N GLU A 33 -10.95 31.19 21.33
CA GLU A 33 -11.84 32.22 20.77
C GLU A 33 -12.89 31.61 19.81
N PHE A 34 -12.59 30.45 19.17
CA PHE A 34 -13.50 29.75 18.29
C PHE A 34 -14.49 28.89 19.08
N LYS A 35 -15.65 29.42 19.39
CA LYS A 35 -16.73 28.68 20.05
C LYS A 35 -17.51 27.81 19.04
N ARG A 36 -17.74 26.56 19.36
CA ARG A 36 -18.48 25.62 18.53
C ARG A 36 -19.61 25.01 19.32
N VAL A 37 -20.78 24.86 18.70
CA VAL A 37 -21.91 24.20 19.33
C VAL A 37 -22.43 23.05 18.47
N VAL A 38 -22.73 21.95 19.14
CA VAL A 38 -23.46 20.80 18.56
C VAL A 38 -24.80 20.69 19.28
N VAL A 39 -25.89 20.78 18.54
CA VAL A 39 -27.23 20.60 19.08
C VAL A 39 -27.69 19.19 18.76
N GLY A 40 -27.92 18.38 19.79
CA GLY A 40 -28.26 16.96 19.72
C GLY A 40 -27.35 16.12 20.63
N GLY A 41 -27.91 15.06 21.24
CA GLY A 41 -27.23 14.25 22.25
C GLY A 41 -27.04 12.77 21.88
N GLY A 42 -27.41 12.35 20.65
CA GLY A 42 -27.32 11.00 20.17
C GLY A 42 -25.97 10.63 19.54
N ASP A 43 -25.86 9.40 19.03
CA ASP A 43 -24.62 8.85 18.43
C ASP A 43 -24.12 9.63 17.22
N ILE A 44 -25.03 10.28 16.48
CA ILE A 44 -24.64 11.12 15.33
C ILE A 44 -23.91 12.36 15.82
N ALA A 45 -24.45 13.04 16.83
CA ALA A 45 -23.80 14.19 17.46
C ALA A 45 -22.45 13.80 18.06
N LEU A 46 -22.36 12.66 18.75
CA LEU A 46 -21.11 12.12 19.29
C LEU A 46 -20.04 11.94 18.22
N ARG A 47 -20.38 11.40 17.07
CA ARG A 47 -19.43 11.27 15.94
C ARG A 47 -18.93 12.61 15.42
N LYS A 48 -19.80 13.63 15.39
CA LYS A 48 -19.39 14.99 14.97
C LYS A 48 -18.50 15.65 16.02
N ILE A 49 -18.83 15.51 17.29
CA ILE A 49 -18.01 16.00 18.41
C ILE A 49 -16.62 15.37 18.39
N ASN A 50 -16.51 14.05 18.20
CA ASN A 50 -15.23 13.35 18.11
C ASN A 50 -14.33 13.91 16.98
N LEU A 51 -14.89 14.30 15.83
CA LEU A 51 -14.14 14.97 14.77
C LEU A 51 -13.63 16.36 15.19
N LEU A 52 -14.44 17.12 15.91
CA LEU A 52 -14.07 18.42 16.43
C LEU A 52 -12.97 18.32 17.52
N ILE A 53 -13.07 17.33 18.41
CA ILE A 53 -12.06 17.06 19.45
C ILE A 53 -10.72 16.68 18.81
N LYS A 54 -10.70 15.83 17.78
CA LYS A 54 -9.48 15.51 17.04
C LYS A 54 -8.79 16.77 16.47
N ALA A 55 -9.57 17.79 16.10
CA ALA A 55 -9.09 19.09 15.68
C ALA A 55 -8.77 20.03 16.88
N GLN A 56 -8.66 19.49 18.10
CA GLN A 56 -8.39 20.22 19.36
C GLN A 56 -9.44 21.29 19.67
N ALA A 57 -10.68 21.12 19.21
CA ALA A 57 -11.78 22.04 19.46
C ALA A 57 -12.41 21.79 20.82
N ARG A 58 -12.78 22.85 21.53
CA ARG A 58 -13.75 22.82 22.65
C ARG A 58 -15.15 22.96 22.08
N VAL A 59 -16.06 22.12 22.54
CA VAL A 59 -17.41 22.02 21.99
C VAL A 59 -18.44 22.16 23.10
N ASP A 60 -19.41 23.06 22.93
CA ASP A 60 -20.66 23.04 23.70
C ASP A 60 -21.61 22.04 23.01
N CYS A 61 -22.13 21.11 23.79
CA CYS A 61 -23.15 20.14 23.30
C CYS A 61 -24.47 20.42 24.05
N LEU A 62 -25.49 20.78 23.30
CA LEU A 62 -26.79 21.15 23.84
C LEU A 62 -27.84 20.09 23.49
N SER A 63 -28.42 19.47 24.51
CA SER A 63 -29.47 18.45 24.33
C SER A 63 -30.21 18.19 25.65
N PRO A 64 -31.49 17.82 25.63
CA PRO A 64 -32.20 17.39 26.82
C PRO A 64 -31.77 15.99 27.32
N PHE A 65 -31.05 15.20 26.52
CA PHE A 65 -30.46 13.92 26.92
C PHE A 65 -29.15 13.68 26.19
N PHE A 66 -28.28 12.83 26.74
CA PHE A 66 -26.98 12.48 26.16
C PHE A 66 -26.79 10.98 26.14
N CYS A 67 -26.25 10.44 25.04
CA CYS A 67 -25.83 9.05 24.95
C CYS A 67 -24.64 8.77 25.89
N GLU A 68 -24.42 7.49 26.23
CA GLU A 68 -23.40 7.07 27.20
C GLU A 68 -21.99 7.55 26.81
N GLY A 69 -21.64 7.50 25.52
CA GLY A 69 -20.35 7.93 25.00
C GLY A 69 -20.07 9.44 25.22
N MET A 70 -21.11 10.29 25.26
CA MET A 70 -20.92 11.72 25.54
C MET A 70 -20.59 11.99 27.00
N ASN A 71 -21.18 11.24 27.92
CA ASN A 71 -20.88 11.39 29.35
C ASN A 71 -19.41 11.06 29.67
N SER A 72 -18.81 10.17 28.90
CA SER A 72 -17.38 9.87 29.04
C SER A 72 -16.49 11.02 28.56
N LEU A 73 -16.82 11.68 27.45
CA LEU A 73 -16.06 12.82 26.88
C LEU A 73 -16.10 14.07 27.76
N SER A 74 -17.18 14.27 28.52
CA SER A 74 -17.31 15.44 29.42
C SER A 74 -16.29 15.41 30.58
N ARG A 75 -15.81 14.24 30.98
CA ARG A 75 -14.82 14.09 32.06
C ARG A 75 -13.45 14.65 31.68
N ASP A 76 -13.14 14.70 30.38
CA ASP A 76 -11.85 15.13 29.87
C ASP A 76 -11.80 16.63 29.53
N ASN A 77 -12.83 17.42 29.89
CA ASN A 77 -12.96 18.86 29.67
C ASN A 77 -12.90 19.34 28.19
N TYR A 78 -13.08 18.44 27.22
CA TYR A 78 -13.17 18.81 25.81
C TYR A 78 -14.59 19.20 25.37
N VAL A 79 -15.60 18.70 26.08
CA VAL A 79 -17.01 18.90 25.78
C VAL A 79 -17.72 19.44 27.03
N ASN A 80 -18.42 20.54 26.86
CA ASN A 80 -19.33 21.08 27.87
C ASN A 80 -20.75 20.63 27.54
N LEU A 81 -21.34 19.76 28.38
CA LEU A 81 -22.69 19.24 28.21
C LEU A 81 -23.71 20.18 28.82
N ILE A 82 -24.59 20.74 28.01
CA ILE A 82 -25.67 21.67 28.43
C ILE A 82 -26.99 20.91 28.34
N ASN A 83 -27.47 20.46 29.49
CA ASN A 83 -28.70 19.66 29.57
C ASN A 83 -29.96 20.57 29.56
N LYS A 84 -30.42 20.87 28.33
CA LYS A 84 -31.66 21.57 28.09
C LYS A 84 -32.15 21.42 26.66
N SER A 85 -33.45 21.70 26.41
CA SER A 85 -33.96 21.82 25.05
C SER A 85 -33.40 23.09 24.37
N PHE A 86 -33.26 23.04 23.05
CA PHE A 86 -32.78 24.15 22.25
C PHE A 86 -33.77 25.31 22.27
N GLU A 87 -33.27 26.53 22.46
CA GLU A 87 -33.98 27.78 22.29
C GLU A 87 -33.21 28.71 21.34
N PRO A 88 -33.86 29.60 20.55
CA PRO A 88 -33.21 30.54 19.65
C PRO A 88 -32.13 31.42 20.33
N ALA A 89 -32.32 31.75 21.59
CA ALA A 89 -31.37 32.56 22.39
C ALA A 89 -30.07 31.82 22.73
N ASP A 90 -29.99 30.52 22.50
CA ASP A 90 -28.78 29.71 22.74
C ASP A 90 -27.70 29.96 21.71
N ILE A 91 -28.08 30.35 20.49
CA ILE A 91 -27.09 30.69 19.46
C ILE A 91 -26.61 32.12 19.69
N LYS A 92 -25.48 32.22 20.42
CA LYS A 92 -24.82 33.48 20.71
C LYS A 92 -23.61 33.70 19.80
N ASP A 93 -22.43 33.67 20.35
CA ASP A 93 -21.15 34.02 19.70
C ASP A 93 -20.44 32.72 19.24
N TYR A 94 -21.14 31.84 18.56
CA TYR A 94 -20.54 30.62 18.00
C TYR A 94 -19.94 30.87 16.63
N SER A 95 -18.80 30.26 16.36
CA SER A 95 -18.11 30.31 15.07
C SER A 95 -18.55 29.22 14.10
N VAL A 96 -19.09 28.09 14.61
CA VAL A 96 -19.61 26.97 13.83
C VAL A 96 -20.75 26.32 14.61
N ILE A 97 -21.79 25.90 13.90
CA ILE A 97 -22.94 25.21 14.45
C ILE A 97 -23.14 23.86 13.72
N ILE A 98 -23.39 22.82 14.48
CA ILE A 98 -23.82 21.52 13.94
C ILE A 98 -25.16 21.17 14.57
N ALA A 99 -26.20 21.04 13.74
CA ALA A 99 -27.51 20.55 14.13
C ALA A 99 -27.60 19.03 13.84
N ALA A 100 -27.68 18.24 14.89
CA ALA A 100 -27.72 16.77 14.84
C ALA A 100 -28.89 16.24 15.69
N THR A 101 -30.07 16.84 15.54
CA THR A 101 -31.32 16.44 16.20
C THR A 101 -32.24 15.71 15.22
N ASP A 102 -33.18 14.92 15.75
CA ASP A 102 -34.23 14.27 14.96
C ASP A 102 -35.42 15.20 14.71
N ASP A 103 -35.46 16.39 15.35
CA ASP A 103 -36.53 17.38 15.20
C ASP A 103 -36.24 18.32 14.02
N ALA A 104 -36.99 18.17 12.94
CA ALA A 104 -36.88 18.98 11.73
C ALA A 104 -37.19 20.45 12.00
N THR A 105 -38.04 20.79 12.94
CA THR A 105 -38.43 22.16 13.31
C THR A 105 -37.25 22.87 14.00
N VAL A 106 -36.63 22.17 14.96
CA VAL A 106 -35.41 22.63 15.64
C VAL A 106 -34.29 22.84 14.63
N ASN A 107 -34.04 21.86 13.75
CA ASN A 107 -33.02 21.94 12.74
C ASN A 107 -33.22 23.12 11.76
N SER A 108 -34.47 23.38 11.35
CA SER A 108 -34.81 24.51 10.49
C SER A 108 -34.62 25.85 11.20
N SER A 109 -34.99 25.94 12.49
CA SER A 109 -34.79 27.13 13.32
C SER A 109 -33.30 27.44 13.49
N ILE A 110 -32.48 26.41 13.80
CA ILE A 110 -31.02 26.55 13.91
C ILE A 110 -30.43 27.09 12.61
N SER A 111 -30.84 26.49 11.48
CA SER A 111 -30.37 26.92 10.15
C SER A 111 -30.70 28.37 9.86
N SER A 112 -31.93 28.82 10.09
CA SER A 112 -32.38 30.18 9.86
C SER A 112 -31.55 31.18 10.69
N ILE A 113 -31.45 30.93 12.00
CA ILE A 113 -30.68 31.80 12.91
C ILE A 113 -29.19 31.84 12.51
N ALA A 114 -28.62 30.72 12.14
CA ALA A 114 -27.22 30.64 11.71
C ALA A 114 -26.98 31.47 10.43
N HIS A 115 -27.89 31.40 9.46
CA HIS A 115 -27.82 32.19 8.23
C HIS A 115 -27.95 33.67 8.50
N ASP A 116 -28.91 34.08 9.32
CA ASP A 116 -29.11 35.50 9.74
C ASP A 116 -27.86 36.09 10.42
N LYS A 117 -27.21 35.28 11.27
CA LYS A 117 -25.97 35.64 11.98
C LYS A 117 -24.70 35.40 11.16
N ARG A 118 -24.80 34.88 9.94
CA ARG A 118 -23.66 34.48 9.08
C ARG A 118 -22.69 33.51 9.75
N ILE A 119 -23.23 32.59 10.55
CA ILE A 119 -22.45 31.52 11.18
C ILE A 119 -22.51 30.26 10.30
N PRO A 120 -21.38 29.64 9.97
CA PRO A 120 -21.37 28.37 9.27
C PRO A 120 -22.18 27.28 10.02
N VAL A 121 -23.13 26.67 9.32
CA VAL A 121 -24.02 25.63 9.88
C VAL A 121 -24.01 24.36 9.04
N ASN A 122 -23.88 23.21 9.71
CA ASN A 122 -24.12 21.90 9.14
C ASN A 122 -25.34 21.27 9.81
N VAL A 123 -26.40 21.06 9.06
CA VAL A 123 -27.57 20.30 9.50
C VAL A 123 -27.42 18.87 8.96
N VAL A 124 -27.36 17.91 9.87
CA VAL A 124 -27.12 16.50 9.50
C VAL A 124 -28.24 15.99 8.61
N ASP A 125 -27.87 15.29 7.55
CA ASP A 125 -28.77 14.72 6.52
C ASP A 125 -29.68 15.74 5.81
N SER A 126 -29.39 17.05 5.97
CA SER A 126 -30.15 18.13 5.33
C SER A 126 -29.27 19.12 4.60
N PRO A 127 -28.78 18.79 3.38
CA PRO A 127 -27.91 19.69 2.60
C PRO A 127 -28.53 21.06 2.31
N ALA A 128 -29.86 21.13 2.11
CA ALA A 128 -30.57 22.36 1.81
C ALA A 128 -30.56 23.36 2.98
N LEU A 129 -30.44 22.89 4.22
CA LEU A 129 -30.36 23.71 5.44
C LEU A 129 -28.92 23.99 5.87
N SER A 130 -27.94 23.44 5.17
CA SER A 130 -26.52 23.52 5.53
C SER A 130 -25.81 24.58 4.69
N SER A 131 -24.98 25.40 5.31
CA SER A 131 -24.05 26.30 4.59
C SER A 131 -22.73 25.62 4.25
N PHE A 132 -22.40 24.49 4.89
CA PHE A 132 -21.28 23.62 4.54
C PHE A 132 -21.62 22.16 4.81
N ILE A 133 -20.96 21.25 4.09
CA ILE A 133 -21.09 19.80 4.27
C ILE A 133 -19.80 19.24 4.85
N MET A 134 -19.90 18.45 5.90
CA MET A 134 -18.73 17.78 6.48
C MET A 134 -18.24 16.68 5.52
N PRO A 135 -16.98 16.77 5.06
CA PRO A 135 -16.44 15.78 4.14
C PRO A 135 -16.08 14.46 4.85
N SER A 136 -15.88 13.42 4.07
CA SER A 136 -15.17 12.21 4.52
C SER A 136 -13.66 12.52 4.56
N ILE A 137 -13.00 12.29 5.69
CA ILE A 137 -11.63 12.72 5.93
C ILE A 137 -10.68 11.51 5.96
N VAL A 138 -9.57 11.59 5.22
CA VAL A 138 -8.37 10.76 5.41
C VAL A 138 -7.38 11.61 6.20
N ASP A 139 -7.14 11.21 7.44
CA ASP A 139 -6.25 11.92 8.36
C ASP A 139 -4.86 11.26 8.36
N ARG A 140 -3.88 12.01 7.89
CA ARG A 140 -2.45 11.70 7.92
C ARG A 140 -1.69 12.91 8.49
N SER A 141 -2.25 13.49 9.56
CA SER A 141 -1.75 14.74 10.11
C SER A 141 -0.22 14.86 10.08
N PRO A 142 0.31 16.02 9.62
CA PRO A 142 -0.41 17.26 9.28
C PRO A 142 -1.04 17.26 7.86
N VAL A 143 -0.94 16.19 7.09
CA VAL A 143 -1.60 16.05 5.77
C VAL A 143 -3.04 15.58 5.97
N ILE A 144 -4.00 16.34 5.46
CA ILE A 144 -5.43 16.01 5.52
C ILE A 144 -6.01 15.99 4.11
N ILE A 145 -6.78 14.95 3.79
CA ILE A 145 -7.49 14.82 2.51
C ILE A 145 -8.98 14.75 2.79
N ALA A 146 -9.73 15.67 2.19
CA ALA A 146 -11.18 15.78 2.36
C ALA A 146 -11.88 15.35 1.06
N VAL A 147 -12.83 14.40 1.16
CA VAL A 147 -13.63 13.91 0.03
C VAL A 147 -15.08 14.34 0.25
N SER A 148 -15.60 15.17 -0.63
CA SER A 148 -16.99 15.62 -0.59
C SER A 148 -17.71 15.35 -1.92
N SER A 149 -18.97 14.95 -1.83
CA SER A 149 -19.90 14.89 -2.97
C SER A 149 -20.95 16.03 -2.93
N ALA A 150 -20.67 17.09 -2.16
CA ALA A 150 -21.62 18.17 -1.91
C ALA A 150 -22.99 17.66 -1.39
N GLY A 151 -23.00 16.60 -0.58
CA GLY A 151 -24.19 15.99 -0.03
C GLY A 151 -24.97 15.08 -0.98
N LYS A 152 -24.60 15.02 -2.28
CA LYS A 152 -25.33 14.24 -3.29
C LYS A 152 -25.15 12.72 -3.17
N ALA A 153 -23.97 12.25 -2.77
CA ALA A 153 -23.65 10.84 -2.72
C ALA A 153 -22.68 10.51 -1.54
N PRO A 154 -23.17 10.52 -0.28
CA PRO A 154 -22.32 10.30 0.90
C PRO A 154 -21.63 8.92 0.88
N VAL A 155 -22.32 7.90 0.36
CA VAL A 155 -21.76 6.53 0.24
C VAL A 155 -20.58 6.51 -0.74
N LEU A 156 -20.68 7.22 -1.88
CA LEU A 156 -19.60 7.32 -2.84
C LEU A 156 -18.37 8.04 -2.23
N ALA A 157 -18.60 9.14 -1.51
CA ALA A 157 -17.52 9.84 -0.80
C ALA A 157 -16.81 8.94 0.22
N ARG A 158 -17.56 8.07 0.93
CA ARG A 158 -17.01 7.07 1.86
C ARG A 158 -16.18 6.00 1.13
N ILE A 159 -16.66 5.50 -0.02
CA ILE A 159 -15.94 4.51 -0.82
C ILE A 159 -14.62 5.10 -1.35
N ILE A 160 -14.66 6.33 -1.88
CA ILE A 160 -13.45 7.02 -2.36
C ILE A 160 -12.48 7.26 -1.20
N ARG A 161 -12.96 7.70 -0.04
CA ARG A 161 -12.13 7.84 1.17
C ARG A 161 -11.43 6.53 1.51
N ALA A 162 -12.15 5.40 1.55
CA ALA A 162 -11.58 4.08 1.85
C ALA A 162 -10.48 3.70 0.84
N LYS A 163 -10.68 3.96 -0.45
CA LYS A 163 -9.64 3.75 -1.49
C LYS A 163 -8.42 4.64 -1.24
N LEU A 164 -8.61 5.91 -0.91
CA LEU A 164 -7.50 6.82 -0.61
C LEU A 164 -6.71 6.39 0.64
N GLU A 165 -7.38 5.86 1.67
CA GLU A 165 -6.72 5.32 2.86
C GLU A 165 -5.78 4.16 2.56
N THR A 166 -6.08 3.34 1.55
CA THR A 166 -5.21 2.24 1.14
C THR A 166 -3.97 2.71 0.35
N VAL A 167 -4.11 3.79 -0.41
CA VAL A 167 -3.03 4.30 -1.28
C VAL A 167 -2.11 5.29 -0.56
N ILE A 168 -2.63 5.99 0.47
CA ILE A 168 -1.91 7.05 1.18
C ILE A 168 -1.58 6.58 2.61
N PRO A 169 -0.39 6.00 2.84
CA PRO A 169 0.01 5.51 4.15
C PRO A 169 0.26 6.67 5.14
N SER A 170 0.21 6.35 6.45
CA SER A 170 0.44 7.31 7.54
C SER A 170 1.81 8.02 7.48
N ALA A 171 2.78 7.38 6.86
CA ALA A 171 4.13 7.93 6.70
C ALA A 171 4.19 9.25 5.89
N TYR A 172 3.15 9.60 5.11
CA TYR A 172 3.06 10.95 4.50
C TYR A 172 2.96 12.06 5.54
N GLY A 173 2.31 11.80 6.69
CA GLY A 173 2.30 12.74 7.81
C GLY A 173 3.71 12.97 8.35
N ILE A 174 4.45 11.90 8.61
CA ILE A 174 5.84 11.96 9.09
C ILE A 174 6.72 12.72 8.08
N LEU A 175 6.55 12.47 6.80
CA LEU A 175 7.29 13.15 5.74
C LEU A 175 7.00 14.66 5.73
N ALA A 176 5.74 15.06 5.96
CA ALA A 176 5.35 16.46 6.05
C ALA A 176 5.89 17.14 7.31
N GLU A 177 5.95 16.45 8.46
CA GLU A 177 6.58 16.95 9.68
C GLU A 177 8.07 17.21 9.46
N ILE A 178 8.81 16.24 8.89
CA ILE A 178 10.21 16.40 8.54
C ILE A 178 10.39 17.62 7.61
N ALA A 179 9.56 17.76 6.59
CA ALA A 179 9.62 18.91 5.71
C ALA A 179 9.40 20.24 6.45
N GLY A 180 8.51 20.26 7.44
CA GLY A 180 8.31 21.39 8.33
C GLY A 180 9.57 21.75 9.12
N GLU A 181 10.22 20.74 9.73
CA GLU A 181 11.46 20.92 10.51
C GLU A 181 12.60 21.51 9.65
N TYR A 182 12.74 21.06 8.40
CA TYR A 182 13.82 21.49 7.52
C TYR A 182 13.49 22.73 6.66
N ARG A 183 12.25 23.21 6.70
CA ARG A 183 11.78 24.30 5.84
C ARG A 183 12.65 25.54 5.88
N GLN A 184 13.10 25.97 7.06
CA GLN A 184 13.92 27.16 7.21
C GLN A 184 15.32 26.92 6.67
N LYS A 185 15.97 25.81 6.98
CA LYS A 185 17.28 25.44 6.45
C LYS A 185 17.30 25.43 4.91
N VAL A 186 16.26 24.87 4.29
CA VAL A 186 16.09 24.86 2.82
C VAL A 186 15.92 26.27 2.26
N LYS A 187 15.18 27.18 2.97
CA LYS A 187 15.07 28.59 2.57
C LYS A 187 16.40 29.32 2.64
N ASP A 188 17.18 29.06 3.66
CA ASP A 188 18.48 29.71 3.87
C ASP A 188 19.52 29.21 2.84
N ARG A 189 19.47 27.93 2.47
CA ARG A 189 20.37 27.31 1.48
C ARG A 189 20.05 27.75 0.04
N PHE A 190 18.76 27.79 -0.33
CA PHE A 190 18.28 28.06 -1.68
C PHE A 190 17.51 29.38 -1.73
N SER A 191 18.09 30.41 -2.29
CA SER A 191 17.45 31.74 -2.42
C SER A 191 16.29 31.72 -3.41
N LYS A 192 16.40 30.95 -4.53
CA LYS A 192 15.39 30.89 -5.58
C LYS A 192 14.28 29.89 -5.26
N ILE A 193 13.03 30.27 -5.53
CA ILE A 193 11.85 29.42 -5.31
C ILE A 193 11.94 28.13 -6.13
N LYS A 194 12.46 28.20 -7.38
CA LYS A 194 12.60 27.05 -8.27
C LYS A 194 13.50 25.95 -7.67
N ASP A 195 14.62 26.36 -7.08
CA ASP A 195 15.59 25.42 -6.50
C ASP A 195 15.03 24.77 -5.23
N ARG A 196 14.31 25.54 -4.40
CA ARG A 196 13.58 25.00 -3.24
C ARG A 196 12.52 23.99 -3.63
N ARG A 197 11.79 24.27 -4.71
CA ARG A 197 10.79 23.36 -5.24
C ARG A 197 11.43 22.06 -5.75
N ALA A 198 12.47 22.14 -6.53
CA ALA A 198 13.20 20.98 -7.04
C ALA A 198 13.76 20.11 -5.91
N PHE A 199 14.32 20.72 -4.86
CA PHE A 199 14.77 20.03 -3.66
C PHE A 199 13.64 19.24 -2.99
N TRP A 200 12.48 19.88 -2.77
CA TRP A 200 11.34 19.18 -2.14
C TRP A 200 10.72 18.12 -3.04
N GLU A 201 10.64 18.33 -4.33
CA GLU A 201 10.16 17.33 -5.29
C GLU A 201 11.07 16.09 -5.27
N ALA A 202 12.37 16.27 -5.25
CA ALA A 202 13.35 15.18 -5.12
C ALA A 202 13.23 14.47 -3.76
N THR A 203 13.12 15.22 -2.66
CA THR A 203 12.93 14.67 -1.30
C THR A 203 11.67 13.84 -1.20
N PHE A 204 10.52 14.32 -1.73
CA PHE A 204 9.21 13.67 -1.57
C PHE A 204 8.97 12.50 -2.52
N SER A 205 9.75 12.38 -3.59
CA SER A 205 9.61 11.30 -4.57
C SER A 205 10.87 10.43 -4.73
N GLY A 206 11.92 10.68 -3.90
CA GLY A 206 13.21 10.00 -3.98
C GLY A 206 13.47 9.01 -2.84
N VAL A 207 14.73 8.64 -2.70
CA VAL A 207 15.25 7.70 -1.69
C VAL A 207 14.91 8.13 -0.27
N ILE A 208 14.91 9.43 0.01
CA ILE A 208 14.58 9.98 1.33
C ILE A 208 13.13 9.64 1.72
N ALA A 209 12.18 9.84 0.80
CA ALA A 209 10.79 9.47 1.04
C ALA A 209 10.65 7.96 1.31
N GLU A 210 11.35 7.12 0.55
CA GLU A 210 11.33 5.67 0.75
C GLU A 210 11.93 5.23 2.10
N LYS A 211 12.96 5.93 2.59
CA LYS A 211 13.48 5.72 3.95
C LYS A 211 12.41 6.04 5.01
N VAL A 212 11.67 7.14 4.85
CA VAL A 212 10.55 7.50 5.74
C VAL A 212 9.44 6.44 5.68
N PHE A 213 9.02 6.02 4.49
CA PHE A 213 8.00 4.98 4.30
C PHE A 213 8.42 3.61 4.86
N SER A 214 9.73 3.35 4.93
CA SER A 214 10.30 2.14 5.52
C SER A 214 10.60 2.26 7.02
N GLY A 215 10.25 3.39 7.67
CA GLY A 215 10.49 3.65 9.09
C GLY A 215 11.92 4.05 9.45
N ARG A 216 12.81 4.24 8.46
CA ARG A 216 14.22 4.65 8.65
C ARG A 216 14.35 6.18 8.78
N ILE A 217 13.68 6.74 9.78
CA ILE A 217 13.52 8.20 9.92
C ILE A 217 14.84 8.93 10.12
N ASN A 218 15.74 8.40 10.97
CA ASN A 218 17.03 9.03 11.25
C ASN A 218 17.91 9.08 10.00
N GLU A 219 17.99 7.98 9.24
CA GLU A 219 18.72 7.94 7.99
C GLU A 219 18.16 8.93 6.95
N ALA A 220 16.83 9.10 6.90
CA ALA A 220 16.21 10.09 6.03
C ALA A 220 16.62 11.52 6.41
N LYS A 221 16.65 11.82 7.72
CA LYS A 221 17.11 13.14 8.23
C LYS A 221 18.60 13.38 7.92
N ASP A 222 19.44 12.36 8.10
CA ASP A 222 20.87 12.45 7.78
C ASP A 222 21.09 12.73 6.29
N ASP A 223 20.31 12.10 5.41
CA ASP A 223 20.40 12.36 3.97
C ASP A 223 19.95 13.77 3.60
N ILE A 224 18.90 14.29 4.24
CA ILE A 224 18.49 15.70 4.05
C ILE A 224 19.61 16.65 4.47
N GLU A 225 20.26 16.42 5.62
CA GLU A 225 21.38 17.23 6.07
C GLU A 225 22.57 17.16 5.08
N LYS A 226 22.88 15.98 4.54
CA LYS A 226 23.91 15.83 3.51
C LYS A 226 23.55 16.64 2.26
N GLN A 227 22.34 16.48 1.72
CA GLN A 227 21.88 17.22 0.52
C GLN A 227 21.87 18.75 0.72
N LEU A 228 21.71 19.22 1.94
CA LEU A 228 21.77 20.64 2.26
C LEU A 228 23.21 21.15 2.35
N ASN A 229 24.16 20.29 2.75
CA ASN A 229 25.56 20.68 2.97
C ASN A 229 26.43 20.45 1.74
N ASP A 230 26.12 19.46 0.88
CA ASP A 230 26.94 19.09 -0.25
C ASP A 230 26.62 19.94 -1.49
N SER A 231 27.67 20.31 -2.22
CA SER A 231 27.57 20.75 -3.60
C SER A 231 27.27 19.50 -4.45
N VAL A 232 26.11 19.51 -5.10
CA VAL A 232 25.55 18.51 -6.02
C VAL A 232 26.58 17.50 -6.56
N GLU A 233 26.90 16.44 -5.79
CA GLU A 233 27.42 15.19 -6.37
C GLU A 233 26.21 14.41 -6.91
N MET A 234 26.38 13.77 -8.07
CA MET A 234 25.34 12.91 -8.65
C MET A 234 25.03 11.80 -7.65
N GLU A 235 23.86 11.87 -7.00
CA GLU A 235 23.41 10.83 -6.07
C GLU A 235 23.28 9.50 -6.84
N LEU A 236 23.82 8.43 -6.24
CA LEU A 236 23.54 7.07 -6.71
C LEU A 236 22.03 6.84 -6.73
N GLY A 237 21.53 6.27 -7.81
CA GLY A 237 20.17 5.81 -7.88
C GLY A 237 19.93 4.62 -6.96
N GLU A 238 18.71 4.12 -6.96
CA GLU A 238 18.30 2.95 -6.16
C GLU A 238 17.65 1.89 -7.05
N VAL A 239 17.79 0.61 -6.69
CA VAL A 239 17.15 -0.49 -7.39
C VAL A 239 16.03 -1.10 -6.52
N TYR A 240 14.84 -1.19 -7.08
CA TYR A 240 13.70 -1.86 -6.48
C TYR A 240 13.49 -3.22 -7.15
N LEU A 241 13.73 -4.30 -6.42
CA LEU A 241 13.43 -5.66 -6.88
C LEU A 241 11.99 -5.98 -6.46
N VAL A 242 11.06 -5.94 -7.41
CA VAL A 242 9.62 -5.93 -7.13
C VAL A 242 8.95 -7.19 -7.67
N GLY A 243 8.21 -7.90 -6.82
CA GLY A 243 7.32 -8.99 -7.23
C GLY A 243 6.03 -8.45 -7.84
N ALA A 244 5.77 -8.86 -9.08
CA ALA A 244 4.59 -8.47 -9.86
C ALA A 244 3.35 -9.33 -9.59
N GLY A 245 3.47 -10.34 -8.71
CA GLY A 245 2.39 -11.31 -8.53
C GLY A 245 2.22 -12.28 -9.70
N PRO A 246 1.19 -13.14 -9.64
CA PRO A 246 1.00 -14.24 -10.60
C PRO A 246 0.30 -13.80 -11.90
N GLY A 247 -0.26 -12.59 -11.97
CA GLY A 247 -0.93 -12.09 -13.18
C GLY A 247 -1.96 -11.00 -12.94
N ASP A 248 -2.84 -11.19 -11.97
CA ASP A 248 -3.86 -10.20 -11.59
C ASP A 248 -3.20 -8.95 -10.97
N PRO A 249 -3.39 -7.74 -11.53
CA PRO A 249 -2.83 -6.52 -10.97
C PRO A 249 -3.35 -6.17 -9.57
N ASP A 250 -4.53 -6.63 -9.18
CA ASP A 250 -5.08 -6.41 -7.83
C ASP A 250 -4.33 -7.21 -6.75
N LEU A 251 -3.47 -8.16 -7.15
CA LEU A 251 -2.58 -8.91 -6.26
C LEU A 251 -1.21 -8.22 -6.04
N LEU A 252 -1.00 -7.03 -6.59
CA LEU A 252 0.17 -6.22 -6.25
C LEU A 252 0.09 -5.73 -4.81
N THR A 253 1.22 -5.71 -4.13
CA THR A 253 1.31 -5.00 -2.85
C THR A 253 1.26 -3.49 -3.09
N PHE A 254 0.71 -2.72 -2.15
CA PHE A 254 0.70 -1.25 -2.24
C PHE A 254 2.11 -0.67 -2.38
N LYS A 255 3.11 -1.30 -1.75
CA LYS A 255 4.51 -0.90 -1.89
C LYS A 255 5.01 -1.13 -3.31
N ALA A 256 4.68 -2.28 -3.92
CA ALA A 256 5.02 -2.57 -5.30
C ALA A 256 4.44 -1.52 -6.26
N LEU A 257 3.14 -1.22 -6.15
CA LEU A 257 2.48 -0.22 -6.97
C LEU A 257 3.15 1.15 -6.85
N ARG A 258 3.44 1.62 -5.62
CA ARG A 258 4.10 2.90 -5.40
C ARG A 258 5.48 2.96 -6.06
N LEU A 259 6.30 1.93 -5.90
CA LEU A 259 7.66 1.91 -6.46
C LEU A 259 7.67 1.78 -7.99
N ILE A 260 6.74 1.04 -8.57
CA ILE A 260 6.52 0.98 -10.03
C ILE A 260 6.20 2.37 -10.58
N GLN A 261 5.34 3.13 -9.89
CA GLN A 261 4.94 4.48 -10.31
C GLN A 261 6.02 5.56 -10.06
N GLN A 262 7.04 5.27 -9.26
CA GLN A 262 8.14 6.19 -8.99
C GLN A 262 9.39 5.90 -9.83
N ALA A 263 9.47 4.73 -10.45
CA ALA A 263 10.64 4.30 -11.20
C ALA A 263 10.87 5.16 -12.46
N ASP A 264 12.14 5.51 -12.70
CA ASP A 264 12.56 6.19 -13.93
C ASP A 264 12.78 5.17 -15.06
N VAL A 265 13.16 3.93 -14.69
CA VAL A 265 13.39 2.80 -15.60
C VAL A 265 12.76 1.54 -15.01
N VAL A 266 12.07 0.78 -15.85
CA VAL A 266 11.47 -0.52 -15.46
C VAL A 266 12.05 -1.62 -16.34
N LEU A 267 12.79 -2.55 -15.72
CA LEU A 267 13.27 -3.78 -16.36
C LEU A 267 12.26 -4.90 -16.09
N TYR A 268 11.69 -5.50 -17.11
CA TYR A 268 10.64 -6.52 -16.97
C TYR A 268 10.83 -7.71 -17.92
N ASP A 269 10.22 -8.84 -17.60
CA ASP A 269 10.23 -10.05 -18.42
C ASP A 269 8.81 -10.49 -18.84
N ARG A 270 8.73 -11.60 -19.57
CA ARG A 270 7.48 -12.13 -20.15
C ARG A 270 6.41 -12.50 -19.12
N LEU A 271 6.80 -12.79 -17.88
CA LEU A 271 5.87 -13.25 -16.84
C LEU A 271 5.09 -12.11 -16.18
N VAL A 272 5.50 -10.87 -16.41
CA VAL A 272 4.75 -9.70 -15.95
C VAL A 272 3.54 -9.50 -16.87
N SER A 273 2.33 -9.50 -16.30
CA SER A 273 1.10 -9.36 -17.06
C SER A 273 0.95 -7.95 -17.64
N LYS A 274 0.17 -7.85 -18.74
CA LYS A 274 -0.16 -6.56 -19.34
C LYS A 274 -0.86 -5.63 -18.34
N GLY A 275 -1.78 -6.15 -17.51
CA GLY A 275 -2.48 -5.35 -16.50
C GLY A 275 -1.53 -4.70 -15.48
N VAL A 276 -0.48 -5.40 -15.08
CA VAL A 276 0.57 -4.83 -14.22
C VAL A 276 1.42 -3.80 -14.96
N MET A 277 1.77 -4.06 -16.23
CA MET A 277 2.53 -3.09 -17.05
C MET A 277 1.77 -1.80 -17.31
N ASP A 278 0.44 -1.84 -17.41
CA ASP A 278 -0.42 -0.66 -17.58
C ASP A 278 -0.42 0.27 -16.34
N LEU A 279 0.05 -0.21 -15.18
CA LEU A 279 0.22 0.57 -13.95
C LEU A 279 1.56 1.31 -13.88
N VAL A 280 2.50 1.01 -14.78
CA VAL A 280 3.78 1.71 -14.85
C VAL A 280 3.57 3.16 -15.26
N ARG A 281 4.37 4.07 -14.68
CA ARG A 281 4.35 5.48 -15.03
C ARG A 281 4.63 5.66 -16.55
N ARG A 282 3.82 6.46 -17.22
CA ARG A 282 3.83 6.58 -18.70
C ARG A 282 5.14 7.09 -19.30
N ASP A 283 5.89 7.88 -18.53
CA ASP A 283 7.18 8.47 -18.92
C ASP A 283 8.40 7.65 -18.45
N SER A 284 8.19 6.50 -17.80
CA SER A 284 9.28 5.58 -17.45
C SER A 284 9.84 4.90 -18.68
N GLU A 285 11.16 4.75 -18.72
CA GLU A 285 11.86 3.94 -19.72
C GLU A 285 11.56 2.45 -19.48
N LEU A 286 11.10 1.72 -20.51
CA LEU A 286 10.76 0.30 -20.42
C LEU A 286 11.83 -0.55 -21.09
N ILE A 287 12.48 -1.46 -20.36
CA ILE A 287 13.50 -2.37 -20.86
C ILE A 287 13.04 -3.81 -20.70
N TYR A 288 12.80 -4.48 -21.82
CA TYR A 288 12.46 -5.89 -21.82
C TYR A 288 13.73 -6.76 -21.73
N VAL A 289 13.81 -7.57 -20.67
CA VAL A 289 14.96 -8.45 -20.41
C VAL A 289 14.65 -9.95 -20.54
N GLY A 290 13.46 -10.28 -21.00
CA GLY A 290 13.06 -11.68 -21.26
C GLY A 290 13.65 -12.24 -22.56
N LYS A 291 13.36 -13.52 -22.85
CA LYS A 291 13.72 -14.12 -24.15
C LYS A 291 12.98 -13.43 -25.29
N LYS A 292 13.71 -12.94 -26.29
CA LYS A 292 13.08 -12.44 -27.52
C LYS A 292 12.58 -13.63 -28.33
N GLY A 293 11.29 -13.61 -28.74
CA GLY A 293 10.68 -14.67 -29.54
C GLY A 293 11.52 -14.96 -30.80
N GLY A 294 11.81 -16.24 -31.04
CA GLY A 294 12.54 -16.71 -32.23
C GLY A 294 14.08 -16.63 -32.17
N SER A 295 14.69 -16.10 -31.11
CA SER A 295 16.13 -16.19 -30.91
C SER A 295 16.48 -17.03 -29.69
N ASP A 296 17.41 -17.97 -29.83
CA ASP A 296 17.99 -18.75 -28.71
C ASP A 296 18.78 -17.90 -27.70
N LYS A 297 18.96 -16.61 -27.97
CA LYS A 297 19.67 -15.68 -27.11
C LYS A 297 18.72 -15.09 -26.07
N SER A 298 18.60 -15.78 -24.93
CA SER A 298 18.11 -15.10 -23.71
C SER A 298 19.14 -14.08 -23.25
N THR A 299 18.70 -12.91 -22.75
CA THR A 299 19.59 -12.02 -22.01
C THR A 299 20.19 -12.82 -20.85
N ARG A 300 21.54 -12.89 -20.78
CA ARG A 300 22.18 -13.63 -19.69
C ARG A 300 21.92 -12.91 -18.37
N GLN A 301 21.87 -13.66 -17.29
CA GLN A 301 21.65 -13.07 -15.97
C GLN A 301 22.72 -12.02 -15.61
N VAL A 302 23.97 -12.28 -16.01
CA VAL A 302 25.08 -11.33 -15.80
C VAL A 302 24.82 -10.00 -16.52
N ASP A 303 24.26 -10.04 -17.72
CA ASP A 303 23.97 -8.82 -18.48
C ASP A 303 22.85 -8.01 -17.81
N ILE A 304 21.84 -8.69 -17.24
CA ILE A 304 20.77 -8.04 -16.45
C ILE A 304 21.37 -7.39 -15.20
N ASN A 305 22.20 -8.12 -14.47
CA ASN A 305 22.84 -7.61 -13.26
C ASN A 305 23.68 -6.37 -13.54
N ASN A 306 24.52 -6.41 -14.60
CA ASN A 306 25.34 -5.27 -15.00
C ASN A 306 24.46 -4.07 -15.39
N GLN A 307 23.38 -4.29 -16.13
CA GLN A 307 22.46 -3.23 -16.54
C GLN A 307 21.78 -2.54 -15.35
N LEU A 308 21.39 -3.31 -14.33
CA LEU A 308 20.83 -2.75 -13.09
C LEU A 308 21.85 -1.84 -12.39
N VAL A 309 23.10 -2.29 -12.29
CA VAL A 309 24.21 -1.54 -11.67
C VAL A 309 24.49 -0.25 -12.44
N GLU A 310 24.63 -0.31 -13.77
CA GLU A 310 24.93 0.84 -14.62
C GLU A 310 23.84 1.92 -14.55
N LEU A 311 22.57 1.51 -14.62
CA LEU A 311 21.43 2.42 -14.53
C LEU A 311 21.38 3.11 -13.16
N ALA A 312 21.60 2.37 -12.07
CA ALA A 312 21.64 2.95 -10.74
C ALA A 312 22.84 3.89 -10.55
N LYS A 313 24.03 3.54 -11.08
CA LYS A 313 25.21 4.43 -11.08
C LYS A 313 24.98 5.73 -11.86
N SER A 314 24.06 5.73 -12.83
CA SER A 314 23.64 6.95 -13.55
C SER A 314 22.62 7.80 -12.79
N GLY A 315 22.31 7.49 -11.51
CA GLY A 315 21.37 8.23 -10.66
C GLY A 315 19.90 7.89 -10.86
N LYS A 316 19.56 6.84 -11.65
CA LYS A 316 18.19 6.46 -11.95
C LYS A 316 17.58 5.57 -10.84
N ARG A 317 16.28 5.73 -10.57
CA ARG A 317 15.48 4.78 -9.78
C ARG A 317 15.04 3.67 -10.70
N VAL A 318 15.57 2.48 -10.46
CA VAL A 318 15.39 1.34 -11.35
C VAL A 318 14.44 0.33 -10.69
N CYS A 319 13.31 0.02 -11.32
CA CYS A 319 12.43 -1.06 -10.91
C CYS A 319 12.73 -2.32 -11.73
N ARG A 320 13.25 -3.36 -11.08
CA ARG A 320 13.29 -4.71 -11.67
C ARG A 320 11.99 -5.44 -11.31
N LEU A 321 11.07 -5.50 -12.25
CA LEU A 321 9.75 -6.11 -12.10
C LEU A 321 9.77 -7.57 -12.52
N LYS A 322 9.40 -8.49 -11.62
CA LYS A 322 9.50 -9.95 -11.79
C LYS A 322 8.15 -10.61 -11.55
N GLY A 323 7.73 -11.50 -12.45
CA GLY A 323 6.51 -12.30 -12.22
C GLY A 323 6.58 -13.11 -10.93
N GLY A 324 5.47 -13.22 -10.18
CA GLY A 324 5.41 -13.87 -8.88
C GLY A 324 6.17 -13.12 -7.79
N ASP A 325 6.99 -13.85 -7.05
CA ASP A 325 7.88 -13.34 -5.99
C ASP A 325 9.35 -13.38 -6.44
N PRO A 326 10.15 -12.33 -6.19
CA PRO A 326 11.55 -12.27 -6.64
C PRO A 326 12.45 -13.38 -6.09
N PHE A 327 12.16 -13.89 -4.89
CA PHE A 327 12.98 -14.88 -4.19
C PHE A 327 12.46 -16.32 -4.33
N ILE A 328 11.30 -16.52 -4.97
CA ILE A 328 10.76 -17.86 -5.24
C ILE A 328 11.01 -18.21 -6.71
N PHE A 329 12.08 -18.96 -6.99
CA PHE A 329 12.54 -19.37 -8.33
C PHE A 329 12.73 -18.21 -9.32
N GLY A 330 12.89 -16.98 -8.81
CA GLY A 330 13.03 -15.75 -9.58
C GLY A 330 14.48 -15.29 -9.78
N ARG A 331 15.48 -15.97 -9.23
CA ARG A 331 16.91 -15.57 -9.25
C ARG A 331 17.18 -14.18 -8.64
N GLY A 332 16.26 -13.67 -7.81
CA GLY A 332 16.39 -12.35 -7.19
C GLY A 332 17.61 -12.24 -6.27
N GLY A 333 18.04 -13.34 -5.64
CA GLY A 333 19.27 -13.37 -4.83
C GLY A 333 20.50 -12.95 -5.64
N GLU A 334 20.70 -13.50 -6.84
CA GLU A 334 21.84 -13.20 -7.72
C GLU A 334 21.84 -11.71 -8.15
N GLU A 335 20.65 -11.12 -8.38
CA GLU A 335 20.53 -9.69 -8.72
C GLU A 335 20.94 -8.80 -7.53
N ILE A 336 20.50 -9.15 -6.30
CA ILE A 336 20.81 -8.40 -5.07
C ILE A 336 22.29 -8.54 -4.66
N GLU A 337 22.88 -9.72 -4.79
CA GLU A 337 24.32 -9.93 -4.54
C GLU A 337 25.16 -8.98 -5.39
N SER A 338 24.88 -8.91 -6.70
CA SER A 338 25.57 -8.02 -7.62
C SER A 338 25.41 -6.53 -7.26
N LEU A 339 24.21 -6.09 -6.83
CA LEU A 339 23.97 -4.72 -6.38
C LEU A 339 24.76 -4.41 -5.11
N SER A 340 24.73 -5.33 -4.14
CA SER A 340 25.46 -5.20 -2.87
C SER A 340 26.96 -5.07 -3.08
N GLU A 341 27.55 -5.93 -3.93
CA GLU A 341 28.97 -5.89 -4.27
C GLU A 341 29.39 -4.54 -4.91
N ASN A 342 28.47 -3.90 -5.63
CA ASN A 342 28.71 -2.59 -6.27
C ASN A 342 28.31 -1.39 -5.40
N GLY A 343 27.87 -1.61 -4.15
CA GLY A 343 27.47 -0.54 -3.24
C GLY A 343 26.20 0.21 -3.67
N ILE A 344 25.35 -0.41 -4.51
CA ILE A 344 24.09 0.17 -4.97
C ILE A 344 23.00 -0.01 -3.90
N PRO A 345 22.31 1.05 -3.46
CA PRO A 345 21.13 0.92 -2.60
C PRO A 345 20.02 0.13 -3.27
N PHE A 346 19.40 -0.77 -2.53
CA PHE A 346 18.28 -1.56 -3.06
C PHE A 346 17.20 -1.85 -2.01
N GLN A 347 16.02 -2.15 -2.52
CA GLN A 347 14.91 -2.68 -1.72
C GLN A 347 14.31 -3.91 -2.40
N VAL A 348 13.92 -4.90 -1.60
CA VAL A 348 13.17 -6.07 -2.09
C VAL A 348 11.72 -5.94 -1.64
N VAL A 349 10.81 -6.10 -2.60
CA VAL A 349 9.36 -6.06 -2.35
C VAL A 349 8.79 -7.43 -2.73
N PRO A 350 8.32 -8.21 -1.75
CA PRO A 350 7.72 -9.50 -2.03
C PRO A 350 6.47 -9.36 -2.90
N GLY A 351 6.21 -10.40 -3.69
CA GLY A 351 4.98 -10.54 -4.46
C GLY A 351 4.25 -11.83 -4.12
N ILE A 352 2.99 -11.95 -4.54
CA ILE A 352 2.27 -13.21 -4.44
C ILE A 352 2.92 -14.21 -5.39
N THR A 353 3.53 -15.26 -4.84
CA THR A 353 4.12 -16.31 -5.67
C THR A 353 3.06 -17.10 -6.44
N ALA A 354 3.40 -17.65 -7.60
CA ALA A 354 2.47 -18.42 -8.44
C ALA A 354 1.79 -19.57 -7.66
N ALA A 355 2.51 -20.24 -6.77
CA ALA A 355 1.92 -21.31 -5.93
C ALA A 355 0.71 -20.79 -5.13
N SER A 356 0.86 -19.68 -4.44
CA SER A 356 -0.22 -19.11 -3.62
C SER A 356 -1.34 -18.51 -4.47
N GLY A 357 -1.02 -17.72 -5.49
CA GLY A 357 -2.02 -17.05 -6.30
C GLY A 357 -2.83 -18.01 -7.17
N CYS A 358 -2.16 -18.85 -7.96
CA CYS A 358 -2.84 -19.80 -8.86
C CYS A 358 -3.68 -20.81 -8.09
N SER A 359 -3.17 -21.34 -6.97
CA SER A 359 -3.91 -22.31 -6.16
C SER A 359 -5.18 -21.71 -5.55
N SER A 360 -5.09 -20.48 -5.05
CA SER A 360 -6.25 -19.75 -4.50
C SER A 360 -7.33 -19.51 -5.56
N TYR A 361 -6.92 -19.09 -6.76
CA TYR A 361 -7.85 -18.82 -7.87
C TYR A 361 -8.40 -20.10 -8.49
N ALA A 362 -7.71 -21.22 -8.34
CA ALA A 362 -8.21 -22.55 -8.74
C ALA A 362 -9.05 -23.23 -7.64
N GLY A 363 -9.23 -22.64 -6.47
CA GLY A 363 -9.92 -23.28 -5.36
C GLY A 363 -9.20 -24.54 -4.84
N ILE A 364 -7.86 -24.57 -4.92
CA ILE A 364 -7.03 -25.68 -4.45
C ILE A 364 -6.16 -25.17 -3.29
N PRO A 365 -6.58 -25.32 -2.02
CA PRO A 365 -5.76 -24.90 -0.90
C PRO A 365 -4.48 -25.75 -0.82
N LEU A 366 -3.31 -25.11 -0.73
CA LEU A 366 -2.03 -25.82 -0.68
C LEU A 366 -1.85 -26.64 0.60
N THR A 367 -2.56 -26.29 1.67
CA THR A 367 -2.61 -27.03 2.92
C THR A 367 -4.04 -27.18 3.38
N HIS A 368 -4.36 -28.33 3.97
CA HIS A 368 -5.70 -28.60 4.52
C HIS A 368 -5.57 -29.62 5.65
N ARG A 369 -6.32 -29.43 6.74
CA ARG A 369 -6.24 -30.27 7.95
C ARG A 369 -6.33 -31.78 7.62
N ASP A 370 -7.24 -32.16 6.70
CA ASP A 370 -7.54 -33.54 6.41
C ASP A 370 -6.78 -34.10 5.17
N TYR A 371 -6.24 -33.22 4.30
CA TYR A 371 -5.65 -33.63 3.02
C TYR A 371 -4.15 -33.37 2.92
N SER A 372 -3.63 -32.30 3.57
CA SER A 372 -2.23 -31.91 3.42
C SER A 372 -1.73 -31.05 4.56
N GLN A 373 -0.73 -31.54 5.29
CA GLN A 373 -0.09 -30.84 6.42
C GLN A 373 1.22 -30.18 6.01
N SER A 374 1.72 -30.45 4.81
CA SER A 374 2.96 -29.87 4.29
C SER A 374 2.82 -29.49 2.82
N CYS A 375 3.56 -28.45 2.40
CA CYS A 375 3.61 -28.04 1.01
C CYS A 375 5.07 -27.85 0.58
N ARG A 376 5.45 -28.47 -0.53
CA ARG A 376 6.80 -28.40 -1.08
C ARG A 376 6.79 -27.70 -2.44
N PHE A 377 7.62 -26.65 -2.59
CA PHE A 377 7.83 -25.97 -3.87
C PHE A 377 9.06 -26.55 -4.55
N VAL A 378 8.92 -26.92 -5.80
CA VAL A 378 9.97 -27.58 -6.59
C VAL A 378 10.08 -26.90 -7.95
N THR A 379 11.30 -26.65 -8.42
CA THR A 379 11.52 -26.27 -9.82
C THR A 379 11.83 -27.50 -10.63
N ALA A 380 11.09 -27.69 -11.71
CA ALA A 380 11.25 -28.81 -12.62
C ALA A 380 11.90 -28.38 -13.94
N HIS A 381 12.79 -27.38 -13.90
CA HIS A 381 13.51 -26.94 -15.09
C HIS A 381 14.46 -28.03 -15.58
N LEU A 382 14.11 -28.66 -16.70
CA LEU A 382 14.89 -29.74 -17.30
C LEU A 382 16.20 -29.21 -17.90
N LYS A 383 17.31 -29.58 -17.28
CA LYS A 383 18.62 -29.42 -17.91
C LYS A 383 18.90 -30.72 -18.70
N ASN A 384 18.93 -30.65 -20.03
CA ASN A 384 19.13 -31.81 -20.92
C ASN A 384 18.03 -32.91 -20.83
N GLY A 385 16.76 -32.51 -20.57
CA GLY A 385 15.63 -33.48 -20.56
C GLY A 385 15.48 -34.30 -19.28
N THR A 386 16.36 -34.14 -18.29
CA THR A 386 16.30 -34.84 -17.01
C THR A 386 16.39 -33.89 -15.83
N THR A 387 15.63 -34.16 -14.76
CA THR A 387 15.75 -33.47 -13.46
C THR A 387 16.36 -34.45 -12.47
N ASN A 388 17.45 -34.06 -11.83
CA ASN A 388 18.01 -34.81 -10.70
C ASN A 388 17.30 -34.34 -9.41
N LEU A 389 16.03 -34.77 -9.24
CA LEU A 389 15.23 -34.47 -8.06
C LEU A 389 15.26 -35.65 -7.08
N PRO A 390 15.16 -35.43 -5.79
CA PRO A 390 15.08 -36.46 -4.78
C PRO A 390 13.68 -37.09 -4.75
N TRP A 391 13.35 -37.91 -5.73
CA TRP A 391 12.01 -38.44 -5.98
C TRP A 391 11.42 -39.19 -4.79
N GLU A 392 12.23 -39.93 -4.04
CA GLU A 392 11.82 -40.68 -2.84
C GLU A 392 11.29 -39.72 -1.73
N GLU A 393 11.82 -38.49 -1.65
CA GLU A 393 11.38 -37.50 -0.69
C GLU A 393 10.03 -36.85 -1.06
N PHE A 394 9.48 -37.14 -2.21
CA PHE A 394 8.15 -36.65 -2.62
C PHE A 394 7.03 -37.61 -2.25
N ILE A 395 7.37 -38.86 -1.86
CA ILE A 395 6.40 -39.89 -1.52
C ILE A 395 6.12 -39.82 -0.02
N ILE A 396 5.43 -38.77 0.38
CA ILE A 396 5.06 -38.49 1.79
C ILE A 396 3.54 -38.30 1.83
N ASP A 397 2.90 -39.01 2.76
CA ASP A 397 1.47 -38.86 3.00
C ASP A 397 1.14 -37.43 3.43
N GLN A 398 -0.04 -36.94 3.02
CA GLN A 398 -0.52 -35.59 3.36
C GLN A 398 0.46 -34.45 2.99
N GLN A 399 1.14 -34.59 1.87
CA GLN A 399 1.98 -33.54 1.28
C GLN A 399 1.38 -33.03 -0.03
N THR A 400 1.41 -31.71 -0.22
CA THR A 400 1.17 -31.07 -1.53
C THR A 400 2.50 -30.72 -2.16
N ILE A 401 2.67 -31.05 -3.44
CA ILE A 401 3.85 -30.69 -4.20
C ILE A 401 3.45 -29.71 -5.31
N VAL A 402 4.16 -28.58 -5.38
CA VAL A 402 3.94 -27.57 -6.41
C VAL A 402 5.18 -27.49 -7.29
N PHE A 403 5.03 -27.88 -8.54
CA PHE A 403 6.10 -27.83 -9.51
C PHE A 403 6.02 -26.57 -10.38
N TYR A 404 7.08 -25.79 -10.35
CA TYR A 404 7.28 -24.63 -11.21
C TYR A 404 8.02 -25.04 -12.48
N MET A 405 7.71 -24.39 -13.60
CA MET A 405 8.37 -24.62 -14.92
C MET A 405 8.29 -26.09 -15.37
N ALA A 406 7.22 -26.79 -15.05
CA ALA A 406 7.10 -28.24 -15.19
C ALA A 406 6.47 -28.70 -16.50
N LEU A 407 5.83 -27.84 -17.30
CA LEU A 407 5.00 -28.25 -18.44
C LEU A 407 5.74 -29.16 -19.42
N SER A 408 6.94 -28.80 -19.83
CA SER A 408 7.74 -29.59 -20.78
C SER A 408 8.21 -30.93 -20.23
N GLY A 409 8.23 -31.10 -18.91
CA GLY A 409 8.64 -32.34 -18.22
C GLY A 409 7.51 -33.04 -17.51
N ALA A 410 6.25 -32.61 -17.69
CA ALA A 410 5.13 -33.13 -16.91
C ALA A 410 4.95 -34.65 -17.04
N LYS A 411 5.07 -35.23 -18.23
CA LYS A 411 5.02 -36.69 -18.45
C LYS A 411 6.11 -37.39 -17.63
N TYR A 412 7.35 -36.93 -17.73
CA TYR A 412 8.48 -37.49 -17.01
C TYR A 412 8.31 -37.39 -15.49
N ILE A 413 7.77 -36.29 -14.99
CA ILE A 413 7.49 -36.11 -13.56
C ILE A 413 6.45 -37.12 -13.08
N CYS A 414 5.36 -37.31 -13.82
CA CYS A 414 4.36 -38.33 -13.50
C CYS A 414 4.95 -39.74 -13.44
N GLU A 415 5.73 -40.12 -14.47
CA GLU A 415 6.43 -41.41 -14.51
C GLU A 415 7.32 -41.60 -13.28
N LYS A 416 8.14 -40.62 -12.95
CA LYS A 416 9.08 -40.70 -11.81
C LYS A 416 8.37 -40.75 -10.45
N LEU A 417 7.30 -40.00 -10.24
CA LEU A 417 6.51 -40.07 -9.02
C LEU A 417 5.89 -41.46 -8.84
N MET A 418 5.34 -42.07 -9.92
CA MET A 418 4.78 -43.43 -9.89
C MET A 418 5.86 -44.50 -9.71
N GLU A 419 7.02 -44.40 -10.38
CA GLU A 419 8.15 -45.31 -10.23
C GLU A 419 8.65 -45.40 -8.78
N HIS A 420 8.59 -44.27 -8.03
CA HIS A 420 9.02 -44.21 -6.64
C HIS A 420 7.89 -44.50 -5.63
N GLY A 421 6.70 -44.89 -6.10
CA GLY A 421 5.63 -45.41 -5.25
C GLY A 421 4.49 -44.46 -4.96
N MET A 422 4.39 -43.32 -5.65
CA MET A 422 3.18 -42.49 -5.56
C MET A 422 2.01 -43.20 -6.28
N ASP A 423 0.84 -43.16 -5.67
CA ASP A 423 -0.36 -43.75 -6.26
C ASP A 423 -0.60 -43.16 -7.67
N LYS A 424 -0.84 -44.05 -8.64
CA LYS A 424 -1.13 -43.64 -10.02
C LYS A 424 -2.38 -42.79 -10.15
N ASP A 425 -3.34 -42.95 -9.24
CA ASP A 425 -4.58 -42.21 -9.17
C ASP A 425 -4.45 -40.92 -8.35
N MET A 426 -3.24 -40.56 -7.85
CA MET A 426 -2.97 -39.31 -7.13
C MET A 426 -3.42 -38.13 -7.98
N PRO A 427 -4.28 -37.25 -7.41
CA PRO A 427 -4.79 -36.07 -8.12
C PRO A 427 -3.69 -35.07 -8.46
N ILE A 428 -3.81 -34.52 -9.66
CA ILE A 428 -2.92 -33.51 -10.21
C ILE A 428 -3.71 -32.41 -10.90
N ALA A 429 -3.28 -31.17 -10.76
CA ALA A 429 -3.83 -30.04 -11.46
C ALA A 429 -2.76 -29.32 -12.27
N ILE A 430 -3.08 -28.91 -13.49
CA ILE A 430 -2.33 -27.92 -14.25
C ILE A 430 -3.16 -26.64 -14.33
N ILE A 431 -2.56 -25.51 -13.88
CA ILE A 431 -3.18 -24.20 -13.92
C ILE A 431 -2.43 -23.37 -14.96
N GLU A 432 -3.08 -23.08 -16.08
CA GLU A 432 -2.57 -22.24 -17.16
C GLU A 432 -2.99 -20.80 -16.92
N LYS A 433 -2.08 -19.84 -17.10
CA LYS A 433 -2.31 -18.39 -16.95
C LYS A 433 -3.05 -18.03 -15.66
N GLY A 434 -2.65 -18.64 -14.54
CA GLY A 434 -3.34 -18.50 -13.26
C GLY A 434 -3.53 -17.05 -12.85
N THR A 435 -4.66 -16.73 -12.22
CA THR A 435 -5.16 -15.42 -11.79
C THR A 435 -5.52 -14.44 -12.91
N MET A 436 -5.31 -14.80 -14.17
CA MET A 436 -5.68 -13.98 -15.32
C MET A 436 -7.10 -14.34 -15.82
N PRO A 437 -7.77 -13.45 -16.56
CA PRO A 437 -9.10 -13.75 -17.13
C PRO A 437 -9.13 -15.01 -18.00
N GLU A 438 -7.99 -15.34 -18.60
CA GLU A 438 -7.83 -16.53 -19.46
C GLU A 438 -7.37 -17.77 -18.68
N GLN A 439 -7.45 -17.75 -17.34
CA GLN A 439 -7.09 -18.91 -16.53
C GLN A 439 -7.85 -20.16 -16.96
N LYS A 440 -7.13 -21.27 -17.11
CA LYS A 440 -7.70 -22.61 -17.26
C LYS A 440 -7.14 -23.55 -16.22
N VAL A 441 -7.98 -24.42 -15.70
CA VAL A 441 -7.61 -25.42 -14.69
C VAL A 441 -7.93 -26.79 -15.26
N TYR A 442 -6.91 -27.64 -15.38
CA TYR A 442 -7.04 -29.01 -15.86
C TYR A 442 -6.78 -29.95 -14.68
N ILE A 443 -7.79 -30.72 -14.31
CA ILE A 443 -7.73 -31.71 -13.24
C ILE A 443 -7.59 -33.10 -13.87
N SER A 444 -6.68 -33.90 -13.34
CA SER A 444 -6.38 -35.24 -13.81
C SER A 444 -5.82 -36.12 -12.69
N SER A 445 -5.38 -37.31 -13.00
CA SER A 445 -4.52 -38.18 -12.18
C SER A 445 -3.12 -38.30 -12.78
N LEU A 446 -2.15 -38.82 -12.02
CA LEU A 446 -0.78 -38.99 -12.51
C LEU A 446 -0.76 -39.89 -13.76
N ILE A 447 -1.59 -40.94 -13.81
CA ILE A 447 -1.62 -41.87 -14.93
C ILE A 447 -2.29 -41.28 -16.16
N GLU A 448 -3.29 -40.42 -16.01
CA GLU A 448 -4.08 -39.86 -17.11
C GLU A 448 -3.51 -38.54 -17.66
N LEU A 449 -2.66 -37.85 -16.90
CA LEU A 449 -2.11 -36.56 -17.31
C LEU A 449 -1.36 -36.62 -18.66
N PRO A 450 -0.54 -37.63 -18.98
CA PRO A 450 0.12 -37.74 -20.28
C PRO A 450 -0.85 -37.65 -21.46
N ASP A 451 -2.00 -38.34 -21.38
CA ASP A 451 -3.02 -38.38 -22.42
C ASP A 451 -3.79 -37.05 -22.49
N LEU A 452 -3.99 -36.40 -21.34
CA LEU A 452 -4.60 -35.07 -21.29
C LEU A 452 -3.72 -34.02 -21.99
N LEU A 453 -2.41 -34.07 -21.79
CA LEU A 453 -1.45 -33.18 -22.44
C LEU A 453 -1.36 -33.36 -23.96
N GLU A 454 -1.77 -34.54 -24.50
CA GLU A 454 -1.85 -34.75 -25.93
C GLU A 454 -3.15 -34.26 -26.56
N ARG A 455 -4.23 -34.22 -25.77
CA ARG A 455 -5.55 -33.79 -26.22
C ARG A 455 -5.76 -32.30 -26.11
N GLU A 456 -5.17 -31.68 -25.07
CA GLU A 456 -5.36 -30.26 -24.74
C GLU A 456 -4.15 -29.45 -25.16
N ASP A 457 -4.40 -28.29 -25.77
CA ASP A 457 -3.37 -27.33 -26.19
C ASP A 457 -3.03 -26.40 -25.02
N ILE A 458 -2.16 -26.87 -24.12
CA ILE A 458 -1.77 -26.20 -22.88
C ILE A 458 -0.47 -25.43 -23.08
N HIS A 459 -0.49 -24.14 -22.76
CA HIS A 459 0.65 -23.24 -22.97
C HIS A 459 1.20 -22.64 -21.67
N ALA A 460 2.51 -22.40 -21.63
CA ALA A 460 3.14 -21.66 -20.54
C ALA A 460 2.71 -20.16 -20.56
N PRO A 461 2.55 -19.53 -19.37
CA PRO A 461 2.97 -20.03 -18.06
C PRO A 461 1.96 -20.98 -17.43
N THR A 462 2.47 -22.05 -16.81
CA THR A 462 1.66 -23.00 -16.07
C THR A 462 2.27 -23.32 -14.70
N LEU A 463 1.40 -23.72 -13.78
CA LEU A 463 1.77 -24.26 -12.48
C LEU A 463 1.16 -25.67 -12.37
N MET A 464 1.92 -26.63 -11.83
CA MET A 464 1.44 -27.97 -11.60
C MET A 464 1.37 -28.27 -10.10
N ILE A 465 0.23 -28.78 -9.62
CA ILE A 465 -0.02 -29.11 -8.21
C ILE A 465 -0.37 -30.59 -8.12
N VAL A 466 0.34 -31.33 -7.28
CA VAL A 466 0.12 -32.77 -7.01
C VAL A 466 -0.26 -32.94 -5.55
N GLY A 467 -1.31 -33.70 -5.29
CA GLY A 467 -1.76 -34.03 -3.94
C GLY A 467 -3.27 -34.09 -3.78
N GLU A 468 -3.72 -34.68 -2.69
CA GLU A 468 -5.13 -34.89 -2.36
C GLU A 468 -5.96 -33.61 -2.30
N VAL A 469 -5.32 -32.45 -2.03
CA VAL A 469 -5.97 -31.13 -2.00
C VAL A 469 -6.59 -30.73 -3.34
N VAL A 470 -6.11 -31.33 -4.44
CA VAL A 470 -6.63 -31.06 -5.80
C VAL A 470 -8.10 -31.44 -5.91
N LYS A 471 -8.57 -32.47 -5.18
CA LYS A 471 -9.98 -32.89 -5.12
C LYS A 471 -10.92 -31.76 -4.63
N LEU A 472 -10.38 -30.80 -3.90
CA LEU A 472 -11.17 -29.68 -3.37
C LEU A 472 -11.57 -28.68 -4.44
N ASN A 473 -10.92 -28.66 -5.60
CA ASN A 473 -11.27 -27.79 -6.72
C ASN A 473 -12.76 -27.91 -7.09
N GLU A 474 -13.32 -29.12 -7.12
CA GLU A 474 -14.73 -29.36 -7.45
C GLU A 474 -15.70 -28.55 -6.58
N LYS A 475 -15.35 -28.37 -5.30
CA LYS A 475 -16.19 -27.68 -4.30
C LYS A 475 -15.83 -26.22 -4.09
N LEU A 476 -14.56 -25.88 -4.30
CA LEU A 476 -14.02 -24.57 -3.90
C LEU A 476 -13.65 -23.69 -5.10
N ASN A 477 -13.85 -24.14 -6.32
CA ASN A 477 -13.64 -23.31 -7.51
C ASN A 477 -14.64 -22.13 -7.52
N TRP A 478 -14.13 -20.92 -7.52
CA TRP A 478 -14.92 -19.69 -7.45
C TRP A 478 -14.59 -18.70 -8.58
N TYR A 479 -13.47 -18.91 -9.27
CA TYR A 479 -12.97 -18.00 -10.30
C TYR A 479 -13.22 -18.57 -11.70
N GLY A 480 -13.82 -17.79 -12.60
CA GLY A 480 -14.07 -18.19 -13.99
C GLY A 480 -15.32 -19.03 -14.20
N ASN A 481 -16.24 -19.10 -13.23
CA ASN A 481 -17.58 -19.70 -13.37
C ASN A 481 -18.60 -18.67 -13.80
#